data_c58e1e4d580da20817989fe0acae6ad2
#
_entry.id   c58e1e4d580da20817989fe0acae6ad2
#
_cell.length_a   1.000
_cell.length_b   1.000
_cell.length_c   1.000
_cell.angle_alpha   90.00
_cell.angle_beta   90.00
_cell.angle_gamma   90.00
#
_symmetry.space_group_name_H-M   'P 1'
#
loop_
_entity.id
_entity.type
_entity.pdbx_description
1 polymer ?
#
loop_
_entity_poly.entity_id
_entity_poly.type
_entity_poly.pdbx_seq_one_letter_code
_entity_poly.pdbx_strand_id
1 'polypeptide(L)'
;MSDYLTWLAGHDEAALATLFRRRPEVLHGTPPPDLTAVASRLTQHYGIEAALVRQPRPALEVLSALLMLGGRVPVSQCAAALDDADAGVGAHLRHVRDWLGHLEDDALAWTDTDDVAHAAPLVDAVLPVPADWGRPARILLEGISKDALRPVLDAWGIPRPGTKPATVAALAEAFSDPARLRAQLERLTPRHRELLAQGGDQEWSPRFADQRAYAERMAAQRAGIGAGLLLAPYAYSPFEGEAPAEVLMALRGRRLPFHPLPPAPRRSRWTRVWSTVTARRPWCSSTRPACPSWTRSGTGR
;
A
#
# COMPACT_ATOMS: atom_id res chain seq x y z
N MET A 1 -5.87 -13.38 -7.25
CA MET A 1 -6.20 -14.52 -6.34
C MET A 1 -5.60 -15.85 -6.82
N SER A 2 -5.66 -16.18 -8.14
CA SER A 2 -5.08 -17.41 -8.68
C SER A 2 -3.58 -17.55 -8.39
N ASP A 3 -2.78 -16.52 -8.67
CA ASP A 3 -1.32 -16.53 -8.51
C ASP A 3 -0.90 -16.69 -7.05
N TYR A 4 -1.61 -16.01 -6.13
CA TYR A 4 -1.38 -16.12 -4.69
C TYR A 4 -1.67 -17.54 -4.15
N LEU A 5 -2.76 -18.15 -4.62
CA LEU A 5 -3.10 -19.52 -4.25
C LEU A 5 -2.10 -20.52 -4.84
N THR A 6 -1.63 -20.29 -6.06
CA THR A 6 -0.60 -21.11 -6.71
C THR A 6 0.72 -21.03 -5.95
N TRP A 7 1.14 -19.81 -5.55
CA TRP A 7 2.31 -19.63 -4.72
C TRP A 7 2.17 -20.35 -3.38
N LEU A 8 1.03 -20.19 -2.68
CA LEU A 8 0.78 -20.86 -1.40
C LEU A 8 0.78 -22.37 -1.52
N ALA A 9 0.25 -22.93 -2.63
CA ALA A 9 0.25 -24.35 -2.90
C ALA A 9 1.64 -24.93 -3.18
N GLY A 10 2.61 -24.09 -3.53
CA GLY A 10 4.01 -24.46 -3.69
C GLY A 10 4.76 -24.69 -2.38
N HIS A 11 4.17 -24.33 -1.24
CA HIS A 11 4.78 -24.52 0.09
C HIS A 11 4.68 -25.96 0.55
N ASP A 12 5.77 -26.47 1.10
CA ASP A 12 5.76 -27.76 1.80
C ASP A 12 5.14 -27.63 3.22
N GLU A 13 4.97 -28.75 3.88
CA GLU A 13 4.38 -28.80 5.23
C GLU A 13 5.18 -27.97 6.25
N ALA A 14 6.51 -27.94 6.16
CA ALA A 14 7.38 -27.21 7.07
C ALA A 14 7.24 -25.70 6.89
N ALA A 15 7.14 -25.24 5.65
CA ALA A 15 6.89 -23.83 5.31
C ALA A 15 5.51 -23.38 5.76
N LEU A 16 4.47 -24.19 5.52
CA LEU A 16 3.11 -23.91 6.02
C LEU A 16 3.05 -23.88 7.55
N ALA A 17 3.73 -24.83 8.23
CA ALA A 17 3.81 -24.81 9.70
C ALA A 17 4.52 -23.55 10.23
N THR A 18 5.52 -23.05 9.51
CA THR A 18 6.20 -21.81 9.85
C THR A 18 5.28 -20.61 9.65
N LEU A 19 4.58 -20.55 8.53
CA LEU A 19 3.59 -19.51 8.23
C LEU A 19 2.50 -19.48 9.33
N PHE A 20 1.94 -20.62 9.73
CA PHE A 20 0.92 -20.66 10.77
C PHE A 20 1.41 -20.24 12.16
N ARG A 21 2.69 -20.49 12.46
CA ARG A 21 3.31 -19.96 13.70
C ARG A 21 3.43 -18.45 13.67
N ARG A 22 3.71 -17.86 12.51
CA ARG A 22 3.80 -16.41 12.32
C ARG A 22 2.43 -15.74 12.19
N ARG A 23 1.46 -16.48 11.66
CA ARG A 23 0.09 -16.02 11.37
C ARG A 23 -0.95 -16.89 12.13
N PRO A 24 -0.89 -16.91 13.50
CA PRO A 24 -1.76 -17.78 14.29
C PRO A 24 -3.26 -17.45 14.12
N GLU A 25 -3.58 -16.22 13.73
CA GLU A 25 -4.95 -15.78 13.46
C GLU A 25 -5.63 -16.58 12.35
N VAL A 26 -4.87 -17.17 11.42
CA VAL A 26 -5.40 -18.03 10.35
C VAL A 26 -6.06 -19.29 10.89
N LEU A 27 -5.59 -19.77 12.06
CA LEU A 27 -6.09 -20.97 12.69
C LEU A 27 -7.18 -20.69 13.75
N HIS A 28 -7.54 -19.42 13.98
CA HIS A 28 -8.57 -19.11 14.97
C HIS A 28 -9.95 -19.68 14.55
N GLY A 29 -10.64 -20.25 15.52
CA GLY A 29 -11.96 -20.87 15.31
C GLY A 29 -11.87 -22.25 14.67
N THR A 30 -12.76 -22.55 13.73
CA THR A 30 -12.73 -23.81 12.99
C THR A 30 -11.50 -23.89 12.10
N PRO A 31 -10.69 -24.94 12.16
CA PRO A 31 -9.54 -25.09 11.28
C PRO A 31 -9.93 -24.95 9.79
N PRO A 32 -9.11 -24.28 8.96
CA PRO A 32 -9.40 -24.16 7.54
C PRO A 32 -9.37 -25.54 6.87
N PRO A 33 -10.38 -25.91 6.08
CA PRO A 33 -10.48 -27.25 5.49
C PRO A 33 -9.48 -27.46 4.33
N ASP A 34 -9.02 -26.39 3.69
CA ASP A 34 -8.14 -26.44 2.53
C ASP A 34 -7.30 -25.16 2.38
N LEU A 35 -6.38 -25.14 1.41
CA LEU A 35 -5.53 -23.99 1.14
C LEU A 35 -6.30 -22.75 0.63
N THR A 36 -7.46 -22.95 0.00
CA THR A 36 -8.31 -21.83 -0.43
C THR A 36 -8.87 -21.09 0.78
N ALA A 37 -9.29 -21.82 1.80
CA ALA A 37 -9.73 -21.26 3.07
C ALA A 37 -8.58 -20.58 3.82
N VAL A 38 -7.36 -21.14 3.77
CA VAL A 38 -6.15 -20.51 4.31
C VAL A 38 -5.86 -19.21 3.59
N ALA A 39 -5.80 -19.21 2.25
CA ALA A 39 -5.58 -18.02 1.45
C ALA A 39 -6.62 -16.93 1.73
N SER A 40 -7.91 -17.32 1.82
CA SER A 40 -8.99 -16.39 2.18
C SER A 40 -8.78 -15.74 3.54
N ARG A 41 -8.35 -16.50 4.56
CA ARG A 41 -8.09 -15.95 5.91
C ARG A 41 -6.85 -15.06 5.95
N LEU A 42 -5.79 -15.44 5.25
CA LEU A 42 -4.56 -14.63 5.12
C LEU A 42 -4.84 -13.26 4.50
N THR A 43 -5.80 -13.19 3.58
CA THR A 43 -6.17 -11.97 2.85
C THR A 43 -7.35 -11.21 3.45
N GLN A 44 -7.91 -11.65 4.59
CA GLN A 44 -8.90 -10.88 5.32
C GLN A 44 -8.29 -9.61 5.91
N HIS A 45 -9.05 -8.52 5.92
CA HIS A 45 -8.62 -7.22 6.43
C HIS A 45 -7.95 -7.32 7.81
N TYR A 46 -8.61 -7.96 8.76
CA TYR A 46 -8.09 -8.16 10.12
C TYR A 46 -6.76 -8.94 10.13
N GLY A 47 -6.67 -9.99 9.31
CA GLY A 47 -5.44 -10.80 9.20
C GLY A 47 -4.27 -10.00 8.64
N ILE A 48 -4.51 -9.21 7.60
CA ILE A 48 -3.49 -8.34 7.02
C ILE A 48 -3.07 -7.27 8.04
N GLU A 49 -4.03 -6.59 8.69
CA GLU A 49 -3.75 -5.59 9.71
C GLU A 49 -2.89 -6.15 10.86
N ALA A 50 -3.28 -7.31 11.39
CA ALA A 50 -2.51 -8.00 12.43
C ALA A 50 -1.09 -8.36 11.99
N ALA A 51 -0.88 -8.71 10.72
CA ALA A 51 0.44 -8.96 10.17
C ALA A 51 1.24 -7.66 10.01
N LEU A 52 0.65 -6.60 9.45
CA LEU A 52 1.31 -5.31 9.22
C LEU A 52 1.80 -4.65 10.51
N VAL A 53 1.01 -4.73 11.59
CA VAL A 53 1.40 -4.17 12.91
C VAL A 53 2.69 -4.80 13.46
N ARG A 54 2.98 -6.05 13.08
CA ARG A 54 4.20 -6.76 13.50
C ARG A 54 5.41 -6.46 12.62
N GLN A 55 5.20 -5.83 11.46
CA GLN A 55 6.28 -5.59 10.52
C GLN A 55 7.24 -4.50 11.02
N PRO A 56 8.55 -4.73 10.88
CA PRO A 56 9.52 -3.66 11.09
C PRO A 56 9.41 -2.62 9.97
N ARG A 57 9.84 -1.41 10.28
CA ARG A 57 9.78 -0.28 9.36
C ARG A 57 10.34 -0.57 7.96
N PRO A 58 11.54 -1.19 7.79
CA PRO A 58 12.07 -1.45 6.46
C PRO A 58 11.17 -2.37 5.62
N ALA A 59 10.53 -3.37 6.24
CA ALA A 59 9.59 -4.25 5.55
C ALA A 59 8.37 -3.46 5.04
N LEU A 60 7.84 -2.54 5.87
CA LEU A 60 6.73 -1.65 5.47
C LEU A 60 7.13 -0.69 4.35
N GLU A 61 8.38 -0.17 4.37
CA GLU A 61 8.91 0.69 3.32
C GLU A 61 9.02 -0.07 1.98
N VAL A 62 9.53 -1.31 1.99
CA VAL A 62 9.58 -2.18 0.81
C VAL A 62 8.19 -2.52 0.30
N LEU A 63 7.27 -2.89 1.20
CA LEU A 63 5.89 -3.19 0.85
C LEU A 63 5.17 -1.97 0.27
N SER A 64 5.38 -0.78 0.84
CA SER A 64 4.84 0.48 0.33
C SER A 64 5.36 0.77 -1.08
N ALA A 65 6.67 0.58 -1.33
CA ALA A 65 7.25 0.74 -2.65
C ALA A 65 6.63 -0.23 -3.67
N LEU A 66 6.48 -1.50 -3.28
CA LEU A 66 5.83 -2.52 -4.12
C LEU A 66 4.39 -2.13 -4.48
N LEU A 67 3.61 -1.67 -3.50
CA LEU A 67 2.23 -1.24 -3.73
C LEU A 67 2.13 0.01 -4.60
N MET A 68 3.03 0.99 -4.40
CA MET A 68 3.09 2.20 -5.22
C MET A 68 3.44 1.93 -6.67
N LEU A 69 4.18 0.87 -6.93
CA LEU A 69 4.51 0.40 -8.28
C LEU A 69 3.45 -0.56 -8.87
N GLY A 70 2.27 -0.66 -8.25
CA GLY A 70 1.15 -1.47 -8.76
C GLY A 70 1.08 -2.88 -8.20
N GLY A 71 1.87 -3.22 -7.19
CA GLY A 71 1.80 -4.49 -6.46
C GLY A 71 2.41 -5.70 -7.18
N ARG A 72 2.97 -5.49 -8.39
CA ARG A 72 3.67 -6.52 -9.15
C ARG A 72 4.77 -5.89 -10.00
N VAL A 73 6.03 -6.03 -9.59
CA VAL A 73 7.17 -5.43 -10.30
C VAL A 73 8.43 -6.28 -10.14
N PRO A 74 9.40 -6.19 -11.08
CA PRO A 74 10.72 -6.74 -10.87
C PRO A 74 11.35 -6.23 -9.56
N VAL A 75 12.02 -7.10 -8.82
CA VAL A 75 12.67 -6.74 -7.54
C VAL A 75 13.65 -5.58 -7.73
N SER A 76 14.35 -5.55 -8.86
CA SER A 76 15.26 -4.45 -9.22
C SER A 76 14.53 -3.09 -9.35
N GLN A 77 13.31 -3.09 -9.87
CA GLN A 77 12.51 -1.87 -9.99
C GLN A 77 11.98 -1.43 -8.62
N CYS A 78 11.56 -2.37 -7.77
CA CYS A 78 11.19 -2.08 -6.39
C CYS A 78 12.37 -1.45 -5.64
N ALA A 79 13.58 -2.00 -5.78
CA ALA A 79 14.79 -1.45 -5.19
C ALA A 79 15.11 -0.05 -5.73
N ALA A 80 14.94 0.17 -7.05
CA ALA A 80 15.20 1.49 -7.66
C ALA A 80 14.25 2.60 -7.16
N ALA A 81 13.06 2.23 -6.66
CA ALA A 81 12.09 3.17 -6.08
C ALA A 81 12.41 3.58 -4.63
N LEU A 82 13.31 2.86 -3.97
CA LEU A 82 13.72 3.11 -2.60
C LEU A 82 15.06 3.87 -2.58
N ASP A 83 15.22 4.80 -1.65
CA ASP A 83 16.45 5.56 -1.45
C ASP A 83 17.19 5.01 -0.24
N ASP A 84 18.25 4.24 -0.50
CA ASP A 84 19.19 3.78 0.53
C ASP A 84 20.44 4.65 0.45
N ALA A 85 20.44 5.72 1.23
CA ALA A 85 21.52 6.70 1.24
C ALA A 85 22.87 6.11 1.69
N ASP A 86 22.85 4.99 2.39
CA ASP A 86 24.02 4.40 3.05
C ASP A 86 24.59 3.19 2.30
N ALA A 87 23.87 2.65 1.30
CA ALA A 87 24.26 1.43 0.62
C ALA A 87 24.69 1.63 -0.83
N GLY A 88 25.76 0.95 -1.25
CA GLY A 88 26.05 0.76 -2.67
C GLY A 88 24.99 -0.08 -3.35
N VAL A 89 24.81 0.10 -4.67
CA VAL A 89 23.72 -0.49 -5.48
C VAL A 89 23.52 -2.00 -5.24
N GLY A 90 24.59 -2.77 -5.12
CA GLY A 90 24.48 -4.23 -4.90
C GLY A 90 24.07 -4.60 -3.47
N ALA A 91 24.41 -3.79 -2.47
CA ALA A 91 23.99 -3.99 -1.09
C ALA A 91 22.53 -3.62 -0.93
N HIS A 92 22.09 -2.53 -1.55
CA HIS A 92 20.71 -2.08 -1.56
C HIS A 92 19.75 -3.14 -2.11
N LEU A 93 20.05 -3.71 -3.27
CA LEU A 93 19.21 -4.77 -3.86
C LEU A 93 19.11 -6.02 -2.95
N ARG A 94 20.20 -6.38 -2.25
CA ARG A 94 20.19 -7.49 -1.28
C ARG A 94 19.29 -7.17 -0.10
N HIS A 95 19.38 -5.97 0.47
CA HIS A 95 18.51 -5.55 1.57
C HIS A 95 17.03 -5.63 1.18
N VAL A 96 16.68 -5.19 -0.03
CA VAL A 96 15.30 -5.26 -0.51
C VAL A 96 14.83 -6.72 -0.64
N ARG A 97 15.67 -7.62 -1.17
CA ARG A 97 15.37 -9.07 -1.24
C ARG A 97 15.20 -9.68 0.14
N ASP A 98 16.07 -9.34 1.09
CA ASP A 98 15.98 -9.85 2.46
C ASP A 98 14.63 -9.44 3.11
N TRP A 99 14.19 -8.20 2.87
CA TRP A 99 12.91 -7.73 3.39
C TRP A 99 11.71 -8.27 2.63
N LEU A 100 11.83 -8.54 1.33
CA LEU A 100 10.79 -9.28 0.57
C LEU A 100 10.65 -10.70 1.12
N GLY A 101 11.75 -11.42 1.38
CA GLY A 101 11.71 -12.74 2.02
C GLY A 101 11.07 -12.69 3.42
N HIS A 102 11.33 -11.63 4.20
CA HIS A 102 10.67 -11.44 5.49
C HIS A 102 9.14 -11.23 5.34
N LEU A 103 8.70 -10.47 4.33
CA LEU A 103 7.28 -10.28 4.02
C LEU A 103 6.63 -11.56 3.49
N GLU A 104 7.39 -12.38 2.75
CA GLU A 104 6.98 -13.69 2.26
C GLU A 104 6.69 -14.67 3.41
N ASP A 105 7.53 -14.68 4.43
CA ASP A 105 7.30 -15.45 5.66
C ASP A 105 5.97 -15.13 6.35
N ASP A 106 5.46 -13.91 6.19
CA ASP A 106 4.18 -13.46 6.73
C ASP A 106 3.05 -13.45 5.67
N ALA A 107 3.33 -13.97 4.47
CA ALA A 107 2.40 -14.02 3.34
C ALA A 107 1.80 -12.65 2.94
N LEU A 108 2.56 -11.56 3.14
CA LEU A 108 2.21 -10.19 2.74
C LEU A 108 2.72 -9.81 1.34
N ALA A 109 3.78 -10.45 0.91
CA ALA A 109 4.32 -10.37 -0.44
C ALA A 109 5.03 -11.68 -0.78
N TRP A 110 5.35 -11.92 -2.05
CA TRP A 110 6.20 -13.04 -2.48
C TRP A 110 6.98 -12.67 -3.72
N THR A 111 8.02 -13.44 -3.99
CA THR A 111 8.82 -13.30 -5.21
C THR A 111 8.68 -14.56 -6.06
N ASP A 112 8.39 -14.42 -7.34
CA ASP A 112 8.31 -15.55 -8.27
C ASP A 112 9.69 -15.93 -8.84
N THR A 113 9.70 -16.97 -9.69
CA THR A 113 10.92 -17.50 -10.33
C THR A 113 11.57 -16.51 -11.31
N ASP A 114 10.82 -15.51 -11.77
CA ASP A 114 11.30 -14.49 -12.71
C ASP A 114 11.84 -13.24 -11.98
N ASP A 115 12.07 -13.32 -10.65
CA ASP A 115 12.51 -12.21 -9.79
C ASP A 115 11.51 -11.05 -9.81
N VAL A 116 10.21 -11.36 -9.92
CA VAL A 116 9.12 -10.40 -9.82
C VAL A 116 8.50 -10.48 -8.43
N ALA A 117 8.48 -9.37 -7.73
CA ALA A 117 7.81 -9.24 -6.44
C ALA A 117 6.31 -8.97 -6.62
N HIS A 118 5.50 -9.63 -5.81
CA HIS A 118 4.04 -9.52 -5.82
C HIS A 118 3.55 -9.16 -4.41
N ALA A 119 2.65 -8.22 -4.28
CA ALA A 119 1.93 -7.95 -3.04
C ALA A 119 0.76 -8.94 -2.89
N ALA A 120 0.51 -9.40 -1.67
CA ALA A 120 -0.65 -10.23 -1.40
C ALA A 120 -1.96 -9.45 -1.67
N PRO A 121 -3.03 -10.15 -2.09
CA PRO A 121 -4.31 -9.51 -2.35
C PRO A 121 -4.82 -8.71 -1.15
N LEU A 122 -5.43 -7.55 -1.42
CA LEU A 122 -6.03 -6.64 -0.43
C LEU A 122 -5.06 -5.98 0.55
N VAL A 123 -3.75 -6.18 0.43
CA VAL A 123 -2.78 -5.43 1.26
C VAL A 123 -2.85 -3.94 0.98
N ASP A 124 -3.07 -3.55 -0.27
CA ASP A 124 -3.28 -2.17 -0.72
C ASP A 124 -4.51 -1.50 -0.09
N ALA A 125 -5.52 -2.29 0.29
CA ALA A 125 -6.70 -1.78 0.98
C ALA A 125 -6.48 -1.53 2.48
N VAL A 126 -5.43 -2.13 3.07
CA VAL A 126 -5.16 -2.08 4.52
C VAL A 126 -3.95 -1.21 4.85
N LEU A 127 -2.89 -1.27 4.03
CA LEU A 127 -1.70 -0.44 4.21
C LEU A 127 -1.92 0.90 3.50
N PRO A 128 -2.14 2.00 4.25
CA PRO A 128 -2.29 3.30 3.63
C PRO A 128 -0.96 3.72 3.01
N VAL A 129 -1.00 4.05 1.72
CA VAL A 129 0.12 4.75 1.09
C VAL A 129 0.23 6.13 1.73
N PRO A 130 1.42 6.62 2.09
CA PRO A 130 1.58 7.95 2.65
C PRO A 130 0.91 9.00 1.76
N ALA A 131 0.07 9.86 2.36
CA ALA A 131 -0.81 10.80 1.64
C ALA A 131 -0.07 11.76 0.70
N ASP A 132 1.20 12.07 1.01
CA ASP A 132 2.08 12.93 0.21
C ASP A 132 2.58 12.28 -1.09
N TRP A 133 2.45 10.97 -1.23
CA TRP A 133 2.85 10.23 -2.44
C TRP A 133 1.71 9.98 -3.41
N GLY A 134 0.47 10.32 -3.05
CA GLY A 134 -0.71 10.03 -3.86
C GLY A 134 -1.11 8.56 -3.85
N ARG A 135 -2.20 8.26 -4.54
CA ARG A 135 -2.68 6.89 -4.72
C ARG A 135 -2.05 6.24 -5.95
N PRO A 136 -1.76 4.92 -5.93
CA PRO A 136 -1.32 4.19 -7.12
C PRO A 136 -2.28 4.39 -8.29
N ALA A 137 -1.72 4.49 -9.51
CA ALA A 137 -2.51 4.67 -10.73
C ALA A 137 -3.62 3.63 -10.87
N ARG A 138 -3.33 2.36 -10.56
CA ARG A 138 -4.31 1.27 -10.62
C ARG A 138 -5.54 1.54 -9.76
N ILE A 139 -5.35 1.98 -8.51
CA ILE A 139 -6.46 2.27 -7.59
C ILE A 139 -7.31 3.43 -8.11
N LEU A 140 -6.66 4.48 -8.61
CA LEU A 140 -7.36 5.61 -9.22
C LEU A 140 -8.16 5.19 -10.44
N LEU A 141 -7.55 4.41 -11.34
CA LEU A 141 -8.18 3.94 -12.58
C LEU A 141 -9.40 3.04 -12.32
N GLU A 142 -9.37 2.21 -11.29
CA GLU A 142 -10.49 1.36 -10.88
C GLU A 142 -11.71 2.19 -10.44
N GLY A 143 -11.50 3.36 -9.85
CA GLY A 143 -12.55 4.30 -9.45
C GLY A 143 -13.19 5.08 -10.62
N ILE A 144 -12.53 5.13 -11.79
CA ILE A 144 -12.96 5.93 -12.93
C ILE A 144 -13.82 5.10 -13.89
N SER A 145 -14.85 5.69 -14.48
CA SER A 145 -15.70 5.02 -15.49
C SER A 145 -14.89 4.73 -16.77
N LYS A 146 -15.25 3.65 -17.49
CA LYS A 146 -14.58 3.28 -18.75
C LYS A 146 -14.58 4.42 -19.76
N ASP A 147 -15.69 5.17 -19.85
CA ASP A 147 -15.80 6.26 -20.82
C ASP A 147 -14.91 7.45 -20.46
N ALA A 148 -14.75 7.74 -19.17
CA ALA A 148 -13.84 8.77 -18.68
C ALA A 148 -12.34 8.40 -18.84
N LEU A 149 -12.02 7.12 -19.01
CA LEU A 149 -10.65 6.65 -19.31
C LEU A 149 -10.27 6.77 -20.80
N ARG A 150 -11.23 7.00 -21.71
CA ARG A 150 -10.94 7.11 -23.15
C ARG A 150 -9.92 8.22 -23.49
N PRO A 151 -10.05 9.45 -22.97
CA PRO A 151 -9.07 10.49 -23.23
C PRO A 151 -7.67 10.12 -22.73
N VAL A 152 -7.57 9.40 -21.62
CA VAL A 152 -6.30 8.93 -21.06
C VAL A 152 -5.65 7.90 -22.00
N LEU A 153 -6.43 6.90 -22.48
CA LEU A 153 -5.95 5.94 -23.48
C LEU A 153 -5.43 6.64 -24.75
N ASP A 154 -6.20 7.60 -25.25
CA ASP A 154 -5.84 8.36 -26.45
C ASP A 154 -4.54 9.17 -26.23
N ALA A 155 -4.41 9.81 -25.05
CA ALA A 155 -3.20 10.56 -24.70
C ALA A 155 -1.95 9.66 -24.62
N TRP A 156 -2.11 8.42 -24.18
CA TRP A 156 -1.01 7.43 -24.07
C TRP A 156 -0.83 6.60 -25.35
N GLY A 157 -1.65 6.80 -26.38
CA GLY A 157 -1.59 6.02 -27.62
C GLY A 157 -1.90 4.53 -27.42
N ILE A 158 -2.71 4.20 -26.41
CA ILE A 158 -3.07 2.82 -26.09
C ILE A 158 -4.36 2.45 -26.83
N PRO A 159 -4.37 1.35 -27.59
CA PRO A 159 -5.58 0.84 -28.22
C PRO A 159 -6.70 0.63 -27.20
N ARG A 160 -7.94 0.94 -27.55
CA ARG A 160 -9.09 0.86 -26.63
C ARG A 160 -9.48 -0.59 -26.35
N PRO A 161 -9.25 -1.13 -25.13
CA PRO A 161 -9.66 -2.47 -24.78
C PRO A 161 -11.19 -2.61 -24.69
N GLY A 162 -11.71 -3.84 -24.93
CA GLY A 162 -13.14 -4.11 -24.94
C GLY A 162 -13.80 -3.95 -23.56
N THR A 163 -13.08 -4.24 -22.47
CA THR A 163 -13.63 -4.27 -21.10
C THR A 163 -12.95 -3.25 -20.18
N LYS A 164 -13.64 -2.82 -19.11
CA LYS A 164 -13.04 -1.92 -18.10
C LYS A 164 -11.81 -2.55 -17.41
N PRO A 165 -11.83 -3.82 -16.96
CA PRO A 165 -10.64 -4.43 -16.36
C PRO A 165 -9.42 -4.44 -17.30
N ALA A 166 -9.61 -4.75 -18.58
CA ALA A 166 -8.54 -4.70 -19.56
C ALA A 166 -8.02 -3.27 -19.80
N THR A 167 -8.91 -2.27 -19.77
CA THR A 167 -8.52 -0.86 -19.85
C THR A 167 -7.66 -0.43 -18.66
N VAL A 168 -8.08 -0.79 -17.45
CA VAL A 168 -7.34 -0.50 -16.21
C VAL A 168 -5.97 -1.19 -16.25
N ALA A 169 -5.91 -2.47 -16.64
CA ALA A 169 -4.66 -3.21 -16.72
C ALA A 169 -3.67 -2.56 -17.70
N ALA A 170 -4.13 -2.21 -18.91
CA ALA A 170 -3.27 -1.60 -19.94
C ALA A 170 -2.74 -0.21 -19.52
N LEU A 171 -3.58 0.60 -18.86
CA LEU A 171 -3.15 1.90 -18.35
C LEU A 171 -2.21 1.74 -17.15
N ALA A 172 -2.52 0.87 -16.20
CA ALA A 172 -1.65 0.61 -15.04
C ALA A 172 -0.26 0.14 -15.46
N GLU A 173 -0.18 -0.75 -16.46
CA GLU A 173 1.09 -1.16 -17.07
C GLU A 173 1.85 0.03 -17.68
N ALA A 174 1.16 0.91 -18.39
CA ALA A 174 1.78 2.09 -19.00
C ALA A 174 2.29 3.09 -17.94
N PHE A 175 1.56 3.31 -16.85
CA PHE A 175 2.03 4.14 -15.72
C PHE A 175 3.22 3.52 -14.98
N SER A 176 3.32 2.19 -14.94
CA SER A 176 4.42 1.46 -14.31
C SER A 176 5.68 1.39 -15.20
N ASP A 177 5.59 1.75 -16.48
CA ASP A 177 6.73 1.80 -17.40
C ASP A 177 7.46 3.15 -17.28
N PRO A 178 8.68 3.21 -16.71
CA PRO A 178 9.41 4.46 -16.50
C PRO A 178 9.76 5.18 -17.81
N ALA A 179 9.95 4.45 -18.92
CA ALA A 179 10.29 5.04 -20.21
C ALA A 179 9.08 5.75 -20.83
N ARG A 180 7.93 5.07 -20.81
CA ARG A 180 6.66 5.65 -21.28
C ARG A 180 6.24 6.85 -20.42
N LEU A 181 6.35 6.72 -19.11
CA LEU A 181 6.02 7.80 -18.18
C LEU A 181 6.89 9.03 -18.40
N ARG A 182 8.21 8.83 -18.60
CA ARG A 182 9.12 9.93 -18.92
C ARG A 182 8.74 10.62 -20.22
N ALA A 183 8.45 9.86 -21.28
CA ALA A 183 8.02 10.42 -22.56
C ALA A 183 6.72 11.25 -22.43
N GLN A 184 5.77 10.81 -21.59
CA GLN A 184 4.56 11.60 -21.32
C GLN A 184 4.87 12.88 -20.52
N LEU A 185 5.77 12.82 -19.54
CA LEU A 185 6.20 13.98 -18.76
C LEU A 185 6.94 15.03 -19.64
N GLU A 186 7.69 14.60 -20.65
CA GLU A 186 8.37 15.48 -21.58
C GLU A 186 7.41 16.31 -22.44
N ARG A 187 6.16 15.89 -22.60
CA ARG A 187 5.11 16.68 -23.28
C ARG A 187 4.68 17.91 -22.47
N LEU A 188 4.98 17.95 -21.19
CA LEU A 188 4.72 19.08 -20.32
C LEU A 188 5.89 20.07 -20.36
N THR A 189 5.59 21.35 -20.26
CA THR A 189 6.65 22.36 -20.07
C THR A 189 7.36 22.14 -18.73
N PRO A 190 8.63 22.56 -18.57
CA PRO A 190 9.33 22.48 -17.29
C PRO A 190 8.55 23.12 -16.15
N ARG A 191 7.91 24.27 -16.42
CA ARG A 191 7.10 25.00 -15.44
C ARG A 191 5.85 24.22 -15.02
N HIS A 192 5.17 23.53 -15.95
CA HIS A 192 4.03 22.69 -15.63
C HIS A 192 4.46 21.49 -14.75
N ARG A 193 5.60 20.86 -15.06
CA ARG A 193 6.14 19.75 -14.26
C ARG A 193 6.43 20.18 -12.82
N GLU A 194 7.07 21.35 -12.67
CA GLU A 194 7.36 21.94 -11.36
C GLU A 194 6.08 22.18 -10.53
N LEU A 195 5.07 22.80 -11.14
CA LEU A 195 3.79 23.09 -10.48
C LEU A 195 3.03 21.82 -10.07
N LEU A 196 3.06 20.80 -10.93
CA LEU A 196 2.43 19.50 -10.60
C LEU A 196 3.18 18.75 -9.50
N ALA A 197 4.52 18.83 -9.47
CA ALA A 197 5.33 18.23 -8.41
C ALA A 197 5.02 18.82 -7.02
N GLN A 198 4.66 20.11 -6.97
CA GLN A 198 4.30 20.82 -5.72
C GLN A 198 2.87 20.51 -5.26
N GLY A 199 2.00 20.03 -6.14
CA GLY A 199 0.56 19.92 -5.92
C GLY A 199 0.11 18.88 -4.89
N GLY A 200 0.98 17.95 -4.45
CA GLY A 200 0.66 16.93 -3.46
C GLY A 200 0.80 17.37 -2.00
N ASP A 201 1.55 18.45 -1.73
CA ASP A 201 1.96 18.82 -0.37
C ASP A 201 1.14 19.98 0.25
N GLN A 202 0.21 20.56 -0.49
CA GLN A 202 -0.57 21.69 0.02
C GLN A 202 -2.06 21.39 -0.03
N GLU A 203 -2.70 21.33 1.15
CA GLU A 203 -4.13 21.62 1.27
C GLU A 203 -4.42 22.91 0.50
N TRP A 204 -5.17 22.73 -0.56
CA TRP A 204 -5.49 23.82 -1.48
C TRP A 204 -6.47 24.78 -0.84
N SER A 205 -5.95 25.71 -0.04
CA SER A 205 -6.71 26.89 0.35
C SER A 205 -6.44 27.97 -0.67
N PRO A 206 -7.40 28.34 -1.53
CA PRO A 206 -7.23 29.46 -2.44
C PRO A 206 -7.15 30.74 -1.60
N ARG A 207 -5.95 31.12 -1.20
CA ARG A 207 -5.73 32.50 -0.78
C ARG A 207 -5.88 33.32 -2.06
N PHE A 208 -6.96 34.06 -2.16
CA PHE A 208 -7.37 34.90 -3.30
C PHE A 208 -6.34 35.98 -3.70
N ALA A 209 -5.14 35.97 -3.11
CA ALA A 209 -4.16 37.01 -3.24
C ALA A 209 -3.33 36.96 -4.54
N ASP A 210 -3.26 35.80 -5.24
CA ASP A 210 -2.41 35.70 -6.45
C ASP A 210 -3.15 35.00 -7.60
N GLN A 211 -3.93 35.77 -8.34
CA GLN A 211 -4.66 35.31 -9.53
C GLN A 211 -3.74 34.73 -10.61
N ARG A 212 -2.50 35.22 -10.71
CA ARG A 212 -1.55 34.75 -11.71
C ARG A 212 -1.05 33.35 -11.35
N ALA A 213 -0.64 33.13 -10.11
CA ALA A 213 -0.22 31.80 -9.65
C ALA A 213 -1.35 30.77 -9.76
N TYR A 214 -2.60 31.20 -9.49
CA TYR A 214 -3.78 30.38 -9.71
C TYR A 214 -3.94 29.99 -11.18
N ALA A 215 -3.86 30.96 -12.11
CA ALA A 215 -3.99 30.70 -13.54
C ALA A 215 -2.88 29.77 -14.07
N GLU A 216 -1.64 29.93 -13.61
CA GLU A 216 -0.52 29.05 -13.97
C GLU A 216 -0.76 27.60 -13.48
N ARG A 217 -1.23 27.42 -12.24
CA ARG A 217 -1.57 26.09 -11.72
C ARG A 217 -2.71 25.45 -12.50
N MET A 218 -3.75 26.19 -12.83
CA MET A 218 -4.85 25.70 -13.64
C MET A 218 -4.40 25.29 -15.05
N ALA A 219 -3.46 26.02 -15.62
CA ALA A 219 -2.86 25.66 -16.90
C ALA A 219 -2.04 24.36 -16.80
N ALA A 220 -1.26 24.18 -15.72
CA ALA A 220 -0.52 22.97 -15.47
C ALA A 220 -1.44 21.76 -15.27
N GLN A 221 -2.52 21.91 -14.50
CA GLN A 221 -3.50 20.83 -14.31
C GLN A 221 -4.17 20.42 -15.63
N ARG A 222 -4.64 21.39 -16.43
CA ARG A 222 -5.22 21.09 -17.75
C ARG A 222 -4.22 20.38 -18.67
N ALA A 223 -2.96 20.83 -18.66
CA ALA A 223 -1.90 20.18 -19.43
C ALA A 223 -1.63 18.74 -18.93
N GLY A 224 -1.63 18.52 -17.61
CA GLY A 224 -1.49 17.20 -17.00
C GLY A 224 -2.64 16.27 -17.34
N ILE A 225 -3.89 16.75 -17.27
CA ILE A 225 -5.08 16.01 -17.70
C ILE A 225 -5.01 15.69 -19.19
N GLY A 226 -4.68 16.68 -20.03
CA GLY A 226 -4.55 16.50 -21.48
C GLY A 226 -3.44 15.54 -21.89
N ALA A 227 -2.37 15.44 -21.09
CA ALA A 227 -1.32 14.43 -21.24
C ALA A 227 -1.69 13.06 -20.64
N GLY A 228 -2.85 12.93 -19.99
CA GLY A 228 -3.27 11.72 -19.31
C GLY A 228 -2.42 11.37 -18.07
N LEU A 229 -1.73 12.35 -17.49
CA LEU A 229 -0.89 12.21 -16.29
C LEU A 229 -1.66 12.50 -14.99
N LEU A 230 -2.75 13.27 -15.08
CA LEU A 230 -3.68 13.49 -14.00
C LEU A 230 -4.98 12.76 -14.31
N LEU A 231 -5.47 12.01 -13.36
CA LEU A 231 -6.68 11.21 -13.47
C LEU A 231 -7.84 11.97 -12.83
N ALA A 232 -8.80 12.40 -13.64
CA ALA A 232 -10.01 13.08 -13.16
C ALA A 232 -11.12 12.03 -12.93
N PRO A 233 -11.72 11.95 -11.74
CA PRO A 233 -12.78 10.99 -11.44
C PRO A 233 -14.05 11.24 -12.28
N TYR A 234 -14.22 12.47 -12.78
CA TYR A 234 -15.36 12.86 -13.60
C TYR A 234 -14.88 13.49 -14.91
N ALA A 235 -15.44 13.04 -16.05
CA ALA A 235 -15.09 13.53 -17.39
C ALA A 235 -15.30 15.03 -17.59
N TYR A 236 -15.98 15.70 -16.66
CA TYR A 236 -16.39 17.10 -16.76
C TYR A 236 -15.71 18.04 -15.75
N SER A 237 -14.82 17.54 -14.89
CA SER A 237 -14.07 18.41 -13.99
C SER A 237 -12.65 18.62 -14.50
N PRO A 238 -12.40 19.68 -15.30
CA PRO A 238 -11.05 19.99 -15.79
C PRO A 238 -10.11 20.50 -14.68
N PHE A 239 -10.60 20.52 -13.43
CA PHE A 239 -9.94 21.16 -12.29
C PHE A 239 -9.60 20.20 -11.14
N GLU A 240 -10.04 18.95 -11.21
CA GLU A 240 -9.91 17.98 -10.11
C GLU A 240 -9.21 16.70 -10.58
N GLY A 241 -8.06 16.85 -11.20
CA GLY A 241 -7.22 15.70 -11.55
C GLY A 241 -6.28 15.34 -10.39
N GLU A 242 -6.27 14.08 -9.99
CA GLU A 242 -5.32 13.53 -9.04
C GLU A 242 -4.10 12.94 -9.78
N ALA A 243 -2.90 13.29 -9.31
CA ALA A 243 -1.68 12.70 -9.84
C ALA A 243 -1.47 11.31 -9.22
N PRO A 244 -1.36 10.25 -10.02
CA PRO A 244 -0.94 8.95 -9.52
C PRO A 244 0.42 9.00 -8.83
N ALA A 245 0.64 8.08 -7.89
CA ALA A 245 1.91 7.98 -7.15
C ALA A 245 3.11 7.86 -8.08
N GLU A 246 3.01 7.07 -9.15
CA GLU A 246 4.05 6.88 -10.15
C GLU A 246 4.43 8.19 -10.84
N VAL A 247 3.43 9.04 -11.14
CA VAL A 247 3.65 10.37 -11.74
C VAL A 247 4.34 11.30 -10.75
N LEU A 248 3.89 11.32 -9.48
CA LEU A 248 4.51 12.18 -8.45
C LEU A 248 5.96 11.77 -8.17
N MET A 249 6.25 10.47 -8.10
CA MET A 249 7.61 9.95 -7.97
C MET A 249 8.50 10.41 -9.11
N ALA A 250 8.01 10.27 -10.35
CA ALA A 250 8.77 10.66 -11.54
C ALA A 250 8.98 12.20 -11.63
N LEU A 251 7.96 12.99 -11.26
CA LEU A 251 8.04 14.46 -11.25
C LEU A 251 9.01 14.99 -10.19
N ARG A 252 8.99 14.41 -9.00
CA ARG A 252 9.80 14.85 -7.87
C ARG A 252 11.23 14.33 -7.94
N GLY A 253 11.50 13.32 -8.78
CA GLY A 253 12.79 12.62 -8.80
C GLY A 253 13.14 12.03 -7.43
N ARG A 254 12.16 11.90 -6.53
CA ARG A 254 12.34 11.38 -5.18
C ARG A 254 12.11 9.89 -5.17
N ARG A 255 12.93 9.20 -4.42
CA ARG A 255 12.73 7.81 -4.04
C ARG A 255 12.06 7.76 -2.67
N LEU A 256 11.39 6.67 -2.38
CA LEU A 256 10.87 6.42 -1.05
C LEU A 256 12.03 6.27 -0.06
N PRO A 257 11.94 6.85 1.13
CA PRO A 257 12.97 6.65 2.14
C PRO A 257 13.04 5.17 2.50
N PHE A 258 14.25 4.63 2.55
CA PHE A 258 14.50 3.26 2.95
C PHE A 258 15.52 3.23 4.08
N HIS A 259 15.17 2.54 5.16
CA HIS A 259 15.99 2.40 6.35
C HIS A 259 16.28 0.91 6.57
N PRO A 260 17.31 0.36 5.89
CA PRO A 260 17.57 -1.08 5.85
C PRO A 260 17.84 -1.69 7.23
N LEU A 261 18.37 -0.91 8.15
CA LEU A 261 18.55 -1.31 9.53
C LEU A 261 17.37 -0.85 10.37
N PRO A 262 16.78 -1.73 11.20
CA PRO A 262 15.74 -1.30 12.11
C PRO A 262 16.31 -0.20 13.01
N PRO A 263 15.64 0.97 13.14
CA PRO A 263 16.03 1.93 14.14
C PRO A 263 16.04 1.21 15.49
N ALA A 264 17.06 1.47 16.33
CA ALA A 264 17.09 0.93 17.68
C ALA A 264 15.70 1.10 18.32
N PRO A 265 15.14 0.08 18.94
CA PRO A 265 13.75 0.12 19.40
C PRO A 265 13.58 1.34 20.30
N ARG A 266 12.93 2.37 19.77
CA ARG A 266 12.46 3.46 20.62
C ARG A 266 11.50 2.79 21.59
N ARG A 267 11.92 2.63 22.84
CA ARG A 267 11.04 2.19 23.92
C ARG A 267 9.79 3.06 23.83
N SER A 268 8.73 2.55 23.22
CA SER A 268 7.52 3.31 23.04
C SER A 268 7.03 3.72 24.44
N ARG A 269 6.46 4.91 24.57
CA ARG A 269 5.82 5.34 25.82
C ARG A 269 4.80 4.30 26.32
N TRP A 270 4.26 3.50 25.43
CA TRP A 270 3.31 2.43 25.66
C TRP A 270 3.91 1.19 26.31
N THR A 271 5.16 0.79 26.00
CA THR A 271 5.82 -0.33 26.68
C THR A 271 6.09 -0.01 28.15
N ARG A 272 6.23 1.25 28.54
CA ARG A 272 6.31 1.66 29.93
C ARG A 272 4.98 1.54 30.68
N VAL A 273 3.85 1.79 30.01
CA VAL A 273 2.53 1.68 30.64
C VAL A 273 2.15 0.22 30.89
N TRP A 274 2.47 -0.68 29.95
CA TRP A 274 2.19 -2.11 30.14
C TRP A 274 3.13 -2.78 31.15
N SER A 275 4.41 -2.41 31.21
CA SER A 275 5.33 -2.96 32.22
C SER A 275 5.00 -2.50 33.66
N THR A 276 4.38 -1.35 33.83
CA THR A 276 3.88 -0.90 35.15
C THR A 276 2.53 -1.49 35.53
N VAL A 277 1.71 -1.88 34.55
CA VAL A 277 0.41 -2.55 34.83
C VAL A 277 0.61 -4.03 35.17
N THR A 278 1.56 -4.71 34.55
CA THR A 278 1.87 -6.11 34.85
C THR A 278 2.71 -6.31 36.13
N ALA A 279 3.45 -5.27 36.58
CA ALA A 279 4.25 -5.35 37.80
C ALA A 279 3.47 -5.10 39.10
N ARG A 280 2.19 -4.72 39.03
CA ARG A 280 1.35 -4.53 40.21
C ARG A 280 0.14 -5.44 40.21
N ARG A 281 0.35 -6.75 40.44
CA ARG A 281 -0.56 -7.60 41.22
C ARG A 281 0.13 -8.95 41.51
N PRO A 282 0.67 -9.15 42.73
CA PRO A 282 0.75 -10.51 43.28
C PRO A 282 -0.68 -10.93 43.54
N TRP A 283 -1.11 -12.03 42.93
CA TRP A 283 -2.33 -12.73 43.29
C TRP A 283 -2.12 -13.31 44.70
N CYS A 284 -2.58 -12.59 45.71
CA CYS A 284 -2.79 -13.18 47.01
C CYS A 284 -3.94 -14.19 46.91
N SER A 285 -3.57 -15.45 46.99
CA SER A 285 -4.46 -16.50 47.42
C SER A 285 -4.94 -16.20 48.83
N SER A 286 -6.22 -16.25 49.04
CA SER A 286 -6.98 -16.72 50.17
C SER A 286 -8.17 -15.82 50.54
N THR A 287 -9.23 -16.54 50.85
CA THR A 287 -10.49 -16.16 51.49
C THR A 287 -11.64 -15.71 50.57
N ARG A 288 -12.49 -16.70 50.31
CA ARG A 288 -13.89 -16.49 49.89
C ARG A 288 -14.65 -15.73 50.99
N PRO A 289 -15.40 -14.72 50.70
CA PRO A 289 -16.58 -14.37 51.47
C PRO A 289 -17.83 -15.01 50.85
N ALA A 290 -18.71 -15.46 51.75
CA ALA A 290 -19.95 -16.15 51.46
C ALA A 290 -20.93 -15.34 50.56
N CYS A 291 -21.64 -16.07 49.73
CA CYS A 291 -22.83 -15.55 49.01
C CYS A 291 -23.92 -15.17 50.01
N PRO A 292 -24.54 -14.01 49.92
CA PRO A 292 -25.80 -13.74 50.54
C PRO A 292 -26.93 -14.36 49.68
N SER A 293 -27.70 -15.22 50.30
CA SER A 293 -28.94 -15.79 49.80
C SER A 293 -29.99 -14.72 49.51
N TRP A 294 -30.46 -14.64 48.27
CA TRP A 294 -31.65 -13.90 47.94
C TRP A 294 -32.90 -14.74 48.23
N THR A 295 -33.54 -14.44 49.36
CA THR A 295 -34.91 -14.86 49.64
C THR A 295 -35.89 -14.11 48.78
N ARG A 296 -36.69 -14.88 48.02
CA ARG A 296 -37.92 -14.40 47.37
C ARG A 296 -38.89 -14.04 48.49
N SER A 297 -39.42 -12.83 48.46
CA SER A 297 -40.69 -12.51 49.08
C SER A 297 -41.61 -11.96 48.00
N GLY A 298 -42.71 -12.73 47.80
CA GLY A 298 -43.83 -12.40 46.99
C GLY A 298 -44.85 -11.53 47.74
N THR A 299 -45.93 -11.30 47.07
CA THR A 299 -47.20 -10.59 47.32
C THR A 299 -47.16 -9.22 46.59
N GLY A 300 -48.07 -8.90 45.70
CA GLY A 300 -49.51 -9.19 45.62
C GLY A 300 -50.24 -7.86 45.41
N ARG A 301 -50.81 -7.70 44.31
CA ARG A 301 -52.04 -7.10 43.81
C ARG A 301 -51.88 -6.48 42.43
#